data_4a44700683ec1da835ae321b2964a7c6
#
_entry.id   4a44700683ec1da835ae321b2964a7c6
#
_cell.length_a   1.000
_cell.length_b   1.000
_cell.length_c   1.000
_cell.angle_alpha   90.00
_cell.angle_beta   90.00
_cell.angle_gamma   90.00
#
_symmetry.space_group_name_H-M   'P 1'
#
loop_
_entity.id
_entity.type
_entity.pdbx_description
1 polymer ?
#
loop_
_entity_poly.entity_id
_entity_poly.type
_entity_poly.pdbx_seq_one_letter_code
_entity_poly.pdbx_strand_id
1 'polypeptide(L)'
;LPDEHPYTRDSAGANTPHRSPEDADIMLEMLWGGLDIQANGTVRLQDEELASLRPARWFTHILEEEVPKTPAQIEQHLSYYSLTDAPLPPVGFDRLLFTSVYCAYQVRSTQGLDKNLWIRVFSQLVDEIFRDLCKGLCPANTTLLLASWPWKEKPSHLASLKHFYPSNLARTKRD
;
A
#
# COMPACT_ATOMS: atom_id res chain seq x y z
N LEU A 1 52.43 28.85 17.76
CA LEU A 1 51.43 27.90 18.24
C LEU A 1 50.23 27.99 17.33
N PRO A 2 49.90 26.98 16.48
CA PRO A 2 48.67 26.98 15.66
C PRO A 2 47.53 26.34 16.45
N ASP A 3 46.40 26.97 16.42
CA ASP A 3 45.13 26.55 16.99
C ASP A 3 44.63 25.25 16.25
N GLU A 4 44.45 24.21 17.02
CA GLU A 4 43.75 23.02 16.60
C GLU A 4 42.24 23.26 16.69
N HIS A 5 41.59 23.38 15.55
CA HIS A 5 40.12 23.24 15.46
C HIS A 5 39.73 21.78 15.59
N PRO A 6 38.82 21.41 16.51
CA PRO A 6 38.28 20.08 16.55
C PRO A 6 37.30 19.92 15.37
N TYR A 7 37.65 19.00 14.46
CA TYR A 7 36.77 18.46 13.46
C TYR A 7 35.58 17.81 14.17
N THR A 8 34.45 18.47 14.19
CA THR A 8 33.19 17.86 14.49
C THR A 8 32.86 16.93 13.31
N ARG A 9 33.02 15.67 13.58
CA ARG A 9 32.58 14.56 12.72
C ARG A 9 31.05 14.62 12.72
N ASP A 10 30.49 15.27 11.70
CA ASP A 10 29.06 15.19 11.41
C ASP A 10 28.73 13.71 11.22
N SER A 11 28.08 13.18 12.25
CA SER A 11 27.40 11.90 12.16
C SER A 11 26.46 11.99 10.96
N ALA A 12 26.77 11.21 9.93
CA ALA A 12 25.86 10.98 8.83
C ALA A 12 24.56 10.42 9.42
N GLY A 13 23.65 11.33 9.73
CA GLY A 13 22.28 11.01 10.06
C GLY A 13 21.76 10.19 8.88
N ALA A 14 21.41 8.93 9.15
CA ALA A 14 20.69 8.11 8.22
C ALA A 14 19.48 8.94 7.77
N ASN A 15 19.50 9.41 6.53
CA ASN A 15 18.37 10.04 5.87
C ASN A 15 17.28 8.98 5.77
N THR A 16 16.51 8.81 6.85
CA THR A 16 15.19 8.19 6.74
C THR A 16 14.42 9.07 5.77
N PRO A 17 13.97 8.55 4.64
CA PRO A 17 13.20 9.33 3.69
C PRO A 17 11.93 9.79 4.42
N HIS A 18 11.92 11.05 4.82
CA HIS A 18 10.74 11.68 5.35
C HIS A 18 9.77 11.78 4.17
N ARG A 19 8.69 10.99 4.22
CA ARG A 19 7.66 11.02 3.19
C ARG A 19 7.08 12.44 3.15
N SER A 20 7.31 13.14 2.04
CA SER A 20 6.65 14.40 1.79
C SER A 20 5.21 14.17 1.29
N PRO A 21 4.29 15.13 1.44
CA PRO A 21 2.98 15.06 0.79
C PRO A 21 3.09 14.82 -0.72
N GLU A 22 4.09 15.40 -1.37
CA GLU A 22 4.38 15.22 -2.80
C GLU A 22 4.72 13.77 -3.17
N ASP A 23 5.39 13.03 -2.29
CA ASP A 23 5.68 11.61 -2.52
C ASP A 23 4.40 10.76 -2.51
N ALA A 24 3.42 11.13 -1.68
CA ALA A 24 2.13 10.46 -1.63
C ALA A 24 1.32 10.72 -2.92
N ASP A 25 1.37 11.94 -3.45
CA ASP A 25 0.72 12.29 -4.71
C ASP A 25 1.34 11.50 -5.88
N ILE A 26 2.68 11.42 -5.93
CA ILE A 26 3.38 10.62 -6.94
C ILE A 26 3.01 9.14 -6.85
N MET A 27 2.92 8.59 -5.64
CA MET A 27 2.48 7.20 -5.43
C MET A 27 1.06 6.98 -5.96
N LEU A 28 0.16 7.92 -5.71
CA LEU A 28 -1.21 7.86 -6.21
C LEU A 28 -1.24 7.96 -7.75
N GLU A 29 -0.46 8.86 -8.32
CA GLU A 29 -0.32 9.00 -9.77
C GLU A 29 0.23 7.72 -10.42
N MET A 30 1.21 7.04 -9.80
CA MET A 30 1.70 5.76 -10.28
C MET A 30 0.60 4.69 -10.34
N LEU A 31 -0.22 4.60 -9.30
CA LEU A 31 -1.33 3.65 -9.23
C LEU A 31 -2.42 3.98 -10.26
N TRP A 32 -2.65 5.26 -10.49
CA TRP A 32 -3.65 5.75 -11.43
C TRP A 32 -3.15 5.79 -12.87
N GLY A 33 -1.91 6.17 -13.06
CA GLY A 33 -1.28 6.52 -14.35
C GLY A 33 -0.66 5.36 -15.13
N GLY A 34 -1.00 4.12 -14.82
CA GLY A 34 -0.59 2.99 -15.64
C GLY A 34 0.60 2.20 -15.09
N LEU A 35 0.62 2.00 -13.78
CA LEU A 35 1.47 0.95 -13.20
C LEU A 35 1.06 -0.41 -13.74
N ASP A 36 2.00 -1.14 -14.30
CA ASP A 36 1.83 -2.51 -14.77
C ASP A 36 2.88 -3.42 -14.14
N ILE A 37 2.42 -4.51 -13.53
CA ILE A 37 3.28 -5.52 -12.91
C ILE A 37 3.11 -6.81 -13.71
N GLN A 38 4.16 -7.18 -14.42
CA GLN A 38 4.17 -8.38 -15.25
C GLN A 38 4.27 -9.66 -14.40
N ALA A 39 3.89 -10.79 -14.98
CA ALA A 39 3.94 -12.08 -14.30
C ALA A 39 5.34 -12.47 -13.81
N ASN A 40 6.40 -11.98 -14.46
CA ASN A 40 7.80 -12.18 -14.05
C ASN A 40 8.25 -11.24 -12.93
N GLY A 41 7.37 -10.34 -12.45
CA GLY A 41 7.67 -9.36 -11.40
C GLY A 41 8.25 -8.05 -11.91
N THR A 42 8.48 -7.89 -13.22
CA THR A 42 8.94 -6.62 -13.81
C THR A 42 7.85 -5.56 -13.68
N VAL A 43 8.24 -4.39 -13.22
CA VAL A 43 7.37 -3.23 -13.03
C VAL A 43 7.57 -2.24 -14.17
N ARG A 44 6.48 -1.78 -14.74
CA ARG A 44 6.48 -0.76 -15.79
C ARG A 44 5.54 0.38 -15.43
N LEU A 45 5.98 1.59 -15.71
CA LEU A 45 5.13 2.78 -15.72
C LEU A 45 4.95 3.22 -17.17
N GLN A 46 3.69 3.44 -17.56
CA GLN A 46 3.37 3.88 -18.93
C GLN A 46 3.82 5.32 -19.18
N ASP A 47 3.81 6.15 -18.15
CA ASP A 47 4.25 7.52 -18.20
C ASP A 47 5.77 7.59 -17.92
N GLU A 48 6.57 7.91 -18.96
CA GLU A 48 8.03 8.00 -18.86
C GLU A 48 8.47 9.20 -18.01
N GLU A 49 7.72 10.29 -18.01
CA GLU A 49 8.02 11.46 -17.20
C GLU A 49 7.85 11.13 -15.73
N LEU A 50 6.72 10.52 -15.38
CA LEU A 50 6.45 10.03 -14.03
C LEU A 50 7.52 9.01 -13.58
N ALA A 51 7.89 8.07 -14.44
CA ALA A 51 8.91 7.07 -14.17
C ALA A 51 10.30 7.66 -13.90
N SER A 52 10.59 8.84 -14.43
CA SER A 52 11.87 9.55 -14.23
C SER A 52 11.99 10.19 -12.84
N LEU A 53 10.89 10.41 -12.15
CA LEU A 53 10.87 11.05 -10.84
C LEU A 53 11.53 10.16 -9.77
N ARG A 54 12.28 10.78 -8.88
CA ARG A 54 12.99 10.08 -7.81
C ARG A 54 12.07 9.23 -6.92
N PRO A 55 10.92 9.73 -6.44
CA PRO A 55 9.98 8.92 -5.66
C PRO A 55 9.42 7.73 -6.45
N ALA A 56 9.06 7.94 -7.73
CA ALA A 56 8.55 6.88 -8.59
C ALA A 56 9.59 5.75 -8.77
N ARG A 57 10.86 6.09 -8.98
CA ARG A 57 11.95 5.10 -9.06
C ARG A 57 12.14 4.35 -7.74
N TRP A 58 12.00 5.03 -6.62
CA TRP A 58 12.06 4.41 -5.31
C TRP A 58 10.92 3.40 -5.10
N PHE A 59 9.69 3.77 -5.41
CA PHE A 59 8.53 2.89 -5.30
C PHE A 59 8.62 1.70 -6.26
N THR A 60 9.10 1.91 -7.48
CA THR A 60 9.39 0.83 -8.43
C THR A 60 10.42 -0.15 -7.86
N HIS A 61 11.50 0.36 -7.26
CA HIS A 61 12.50 -0.46 -6.61
C HIS A 61 11.92 -1.31 -5.47
N ILE A 62 11.06 -0.75 -4.62
CA ILE A 62 10.37 -1.52 -3.58
C ILE A 62 9.56 -2.66 -4.21
N LEU A 63 8.77 -2.37 -5.24
CA LEU A 63 7.95 -3.37 -5.92
C LEU A 63 8.78 -4.49 -6.57
N GLU A 64 9.93 -4.18 -7.15
CA GLU A 64 10.78 -5.15 -7.84
C GLU A 64 11.63 -5.96 -6.88
N GLU A 65 12.29 -5.31 -5.92
CA GLU A 65 13.36 -5.91 -5.13
C GLU A 65 12.96 -6.26 -3.70
N GLU A 66 12.06 -5.50 -3.09
CA GLU A 66 11.81 -5.62 -1.66
C GLU A 66 10.51 -6.35 -1.31
N VAL A 67 9.55 -6.40 -2.24
CA VAL A 67 8.27 -7.06 -2.04
C VAL A 67 8.42 -8.58 -2.17
N PRO A 68 7.90 -9.37 -1.20
CA PRO A 68 7.85 -10.83 -1.33
C PRO A 68 7.02 -11.25 -2.54
N LYS A 69 7.51 -12.24 -3.28
CA LYS A 69 6.92 -12.65 -4.58
C LYS A 69 6.00 -13.87 -4.50
N THR A 70 5.96 -14.54 -3.37
CA THR A 70 5.13 -15.73 -3.17
C THR A 70 4.21 -15.58 -1.96
N PRO A 71 3.01 -16.21 -1.97
CA PRO A 71 2.12 -16.19 -0.81
C PRO A 71 2.78 -16.66 0.49
N ALA A 72 3.60 -17.70 0.44
CA ALA A 72 4.31 -18.21 1.62
C ALA A 72 5.31 -17.18 2.21
N GLN A 73 6.03 -16.48 1.34
CA GLN A 73 6.92 -15.40 1.79
C GLN A 73 6.15 -14.23 2.40
N ILE A 74 4.99 -13.91 1.83
CA ILE A 74 4.12 -12.85 2.37
C ILE A 74 3.59 -13.23 3.75
N GLU A 75 3.10 -14.45 3.93
CA GLU A 75 2.66 -14.94 5.24
C GLU A 75 3.80 -14.91 6.27
N GLN A 76 5.00 -15.25 5.88
CA GLN A 76 6.18 -15.15 6.75
C GLN A 76 6.45 -13.69 7.15
N HIS A 77 6.40 -12.75 6.22
CA HIS A 77 6.57 -11.32 6.52
C HIS A 77 5.48 -10.80 7.44
N LEU A 78 4.23 -11.18 7.22
CA LEU A 78 3.11 -10.80 8.08
C LEU A 78 3.29 -11.24 9.53
N SER A 79 3.90 -12.42 9.76
CA SER A 79 4.19 -12.89 11.11
C SER A 79 5.15 -11.97 11.87
N TYR A 80 6.09 -11.31 11.19
CA TYR A 80 6.99 -10.33 11.81
C TYR A 80 6.27 -9.04 12.19
N TYR A 81 5.38 -8.54 11.34
CA TYR A 81 4.62 -7.31 11.62
C TYR A 81 3.67 -7.47 12.81
N SER A 82 3.09 -8.65 12.99
CA SER A 82 2.16 -8.92 14.10
C SER A 82 2.83 -8.99 15.48
N LEU A 83 4.17 -9.10 15.53
CA LEU A 83 4.93 -9.15 16.78
C LEU A 83 5.24 -7.77 17.37
N THR A 84 5.00 -6.69 16.64
CA THR A 84 5.33 -5.32 17.07
C THR A 84 4.08 -4.55 17.44
N ASP A 85 4.08 -3.95 18.64
CA ASP A 85 3.01 -3.07 19.10
C ASP A 85 3.22 -1.62 18.63
N ALA A 86 4.43 -1.27 18.22
CA ALA A 86 4.74 0.05 17.70
C ALA A 86 4.38 0.19 16.22
N PRO A 87 3.97 1.39 15.76
CA PRO A 87 3.77 1.64 14.35
C PRO A 87 5.05 1.36 13.54
N LEU A 88 4.89 0.86 12.32
CA LEU A 88 6.00 0.64 11.41
C LEU A 88 6.66 1.97 11.05
N PRO A 89 7.99 1.98 10.89
CA PRO A 89 8.67 3.13 10.28
C PRO A 89 8.16 3.33 8.85
N PRO A 90 8.22 4.55 8.27
CA PRO A 90 7.67 4.86 6.95
C PRO A 90 8.09 3.88 5.85
N VAL A 91 9.36 3.48 5.83
CA VAL A 91 9.88 2.49 4.85
C VAL A 91 9.23 1.12 5.02
N GLY A 92 9.03 0.68 6.27
CA GLY A 92 8.35 -0.58 6.57
C GLY A 92 6.88 -0.56 6.15
N PHE A 93 6.21 0.56 6.40
CA PHE A 93 4.83 0.75 5.94
C PHE A 93 4.72 0.78 4.42
N ASP A 94 5.65 1.42 3.72
CA ASP A 94 5.69 1.42 2.26
C ASP A 94 5.84 0.00 1.69
N ARG A 95 6.71 -0.82 2.26
CA ARG A 95 6.85 -2.22 1.87
C ARG A 95 5.56 -3.00 2.06
N LEU A 96 4.89 -2.80 3.20
CA LEU A 96 3.60 -3.45 3.47
C LEU A 96 2.54 -3.03 2.45
N LEU A 97 2.44 -1.73 2.18
CA LEU A 97 1.51 -1.18 1.21
C LEU A 97 1.78 -1.71 -0.21
N PHE A 98 3.03 -1.64 -0.67
CA PHE A 98 3.39 -2.12 -2.01
C PHE A 98 3.30 -3.64 -2.15
N THR A 99 3.47 -4.40 -1.06
CA THR A 99 3.16 -5.84 -1.05
C THR A 99 1.69 -6.08 -1.34
N SER A 100 0.78 -5.27 -0.78
CA SER A 100 -0.65 -5.37 -1.06
C SER A 100 -0.97 -5.01 -2.51
N VAL A 101 -0.31 -4.00 -3.08
CA VAL A 101 -0.44 -3.65 -4.51
C VAL A 101 0.01 -4.82 -5.40
N TYR A 102 1.16 -5.41 -5.12
CA TYR A 102 1.65 -6.59 -5.84
C TYR A 102 0.65 -7.75 -5.76
N CYS A 103 0.11 -8.05 -4.58
CA CYS A 103 -0.92 -9.07 -4.40
C CYS A 103 -2.17 -8.79 -5.24
N ALA A 104 -2.63 -7.54 -5.28
CA ALA A 104 -3.80 -7.15 -6.07
C ALA A 104 -3.60 -7.47 -7.57
N TYR A 105 -2.40 -7.20 -8.09
CA TYR A 105 -2.05 -7.57 -9.47
C TYR A 105 -2.02 -9.09 -9.66
N GLN A 106 -1.49 -9.85 -8.70
CA GLN A 106 -1.50 -11.32 -8.76
C GLN A 106 -2.92 -11.89 -8.71
N VAL A 107 -3.79 -11.35 -7.87
CA VAL A 107 -5.22 -11.74 -7.84
C VAL A 107 -5.88 -11.52 -9.20
N ARG A 108 -5.54 -10.43 -9.89
CA ARG A 108 -6.08 -10.12 -11.22
C ARG A 108 -5.57 -11.06 -12.29
N SER A 109 -4.30 -11.43 -12.26
CA SER A 109 -3.64 -12.21 -13.31
C SER A 109 -3.73 -13.71 -13.14
N THR A 110 -4.01 -14.21 -11.92
CA THR A 110 -4.04 -15.63 -11.57
C THR A 110 -5.46 -16.18 -11.60
N GLN A 111 -5.61 -17.48 -11.85
CA GLN A 111 -6.90 -18.18 -11.87
C GLN A 111 -6.85 -19.45 -11.02
N GLY A 112 -8.03 -20.00 -10.72
CA GLY A 112 -8.16 -21.27 -10.01
C GLY A 112 -7.80 -21.19 -8.53
N LEU A 113 -7.22 -22.27 -8.00
CA LEU A 113 -6.84 -22.38 -6.59
C LEU A 113 -5.78 -21.37 -6.16
N ASP A 114 -4.85 -21.05 -7.06
CA ASP A 114 -3.81 -20.09 -6.81
C ASP A 114 -4.39 -18.68 -6.58
N LYS A 115 -5.45 -18.33 -7.30
CA LYS A 115 -6.16 -17.07 -7.08
C LYS A 115 -6.74 -16.96 -5.66
N ASN A 116 -7.33 -18.03 -5.14
CA ASN A 116 -7.86 -18.04 -3.78
C ASN A 116 -6.77 -17.86 -2.74
N LEU A 117 -5.59 -18.42 -2.98
CA LEU A 117 -4.42 -18.23 -2.12
C LEU A 117 -3.96 -16.77 -2.11
N TRP A 118 -3.88 -16.13 -3.28
CA TRP A 118 -3.55 -14.71 -3.38
C TRP A 118 -4.60 -13.80 -2.72
N ILE A 119 -5.89 -14.12 -2.87
CA ILE A 119 -6.98 -13.38 -2.19
C ILE A 119 -6.83 -13.47 -0.67
N ARG A 120 -6.50 -14.66 -0.16
CA ARG A 120 -6.29 -14.86 1.27
C ARG A 120 -5.16 -14.00 1.83
N VAL A 121 -3.98 -14.03 1.20
CA VAL A 121 -2.86 -13.22 1.66
C VAL A 121 -3.09 -11.73 1.46
N PHE A 122 -3.81 -11.34 0.41
CA PHE A 122 -4.24 -9.96 0.21
C PHE A 122 -5.11 -9.46 1.35
N SER A 123 -6.09 -10.25 1.79
CA SER A 123 -6.95 -9.92 2.93
C SER A 123 -6.15 -9.75 4.21
N GLN A 124 -5.17 -10.63 4.46
CA GLN A 124 -4.28 -10.52 5.62
C GLN A 124 -3.40 -9.26 5.57
N LEU A 125 -2.92 -8.87 4.38
CA LEU A 125 -2.16 -7.64 4.20
C LEU A 125 -3.00 -6.40 4.49
N VAL A 126 -4.23 -6.37 4.01
CA VAL A 126 -5.18 -5.27 4.28
C VAL A 126 -5.45 -5.15 5.77
N ASP A 127 -5.71 -6.25 6.45
CA ASP A 127 -5.91 -6.28 7.90
C ASP A 127 -4.68 -5.74 8.65
N GLU A 128 -3.48 -6.11 8.22
CA GLU A 128 -2.24 -5.63 8.84
C GLU A 128 -2.00 -4.15 8.59
N ILE A 129 -2.30 -3.63 7.40
CA ILE A 129 -2.23 -2.19 7.10
C ILE A 129 -3.13 -1.41 8.05
N PHE A 130 -4.38 -1.81 8.21
CA PHE A 130 -5.30 -1.15 9.13
C PHE A 130 -4.86 -1.28 10.59
N ARG A 131 -4.34 -2.43 10.99
CA ARG A 131 -3.79 -2.62 12.33
C ARG A 131 -2.63 -1.67 12.58
N ASP A 132 -1.71 -1.53 11.65
CA ASP A 132 -0.56 -0.63 11.77
C ASP A 132 -0.99 0.83 11.84
N LEU A 133 -1.91 1.25 11.00
CA LEU A 133 -2.48 2.60 11.03
C LEU A 133 -3.14 2.92 12.36
N CYS A 134 -3.72 1.93 13.03
CA CYS A 134 -4.34 2.10 14.34
C CYS A 134 -3.36 2.14 15.51
N LYS A 135 -2.17 1.58 15.40
CA LYS A 135 -1.21 1.47 16.52
C LYS A 135 -0.86 2.82 17.17
N GLY A 136 -0.93 3.93 16.45
CA GLY A 136 -0.61 5.26 16.97
C GLY A 136 -1.80 6.20 17.13
N LEU A 137 -2.96 5.87 16.58
CA LEU A 137 -4.09 6.80 16.42
C LEU A 137 -5.39 6.29 17.04
N CYS A 138 -5.52 4.97 17.19
CA CYS A 138 -6.75 4.38 17.72
C CYS A 138 -6.66 4.19 19.24
N PRO A 139 -7.70 4.57 20.01
CA PRO A 139 -7.73 4.26 21.45
C PRO A 139 -7.76 2.75 21.67
N ALA A 140 -7.19 2.30 22.81
CA ALA A 140 -6.98 0.88 23.14
C ALA A 140 -8.21 -0.04 23.02
N ASN A 141 -9.41 0.51 22.98
CA ASN A 141 -10.66 -0.24 22.83
C ASN A 141 -11.12 -0.40 21.36
N THR A 142 -10.35 0.06 20.39
CA THR A 142 -10.76 0.08 18.98
C THR A 142 -10.64 -1.28 18.30
N THR A 143 -9.91 -2.23 18.89
CA THR A 143 -9.92 -3.64 18.44
C THR A 143 -11.33 -4.24 18.47
N LEU A 144 -12.19 -3.77 19.36
CA LEU A 144 -13.60 -4.15 19.39
C LEU A 144 -14.42 -3.47 18.29
N LEU A 145 -14.03 -2.27 17.85
CA LEU A 145 -14.71 -1.55 16.77
C LEU A 145 -14.39 -2.17 15.40
N LEU A 146 -13.17 -2.66 15.18
CA LEU A 146 -12.83 -3.37 13.94
C LEU A 146 -13.49 -4.75 13.87
N ALA A 147 -13.63 -5.44 15.03
CA ALA A 147 -14.36 -6.70 15.12
C ALA A 147 -15.89 -6.52 15.05
N SER A 148 -16.38 -5.34 15.42
CA SER A 148 -17.80 -4.96 15.38
C SER A 148 -18.17 -4.05 14.23
N TRP A 149 -17.23 -3.79 13.29
CA TRP A 149 -17.58 -3.04 12.08
C TRP A 149 -18.68 -3.80 11.35
N PRO A 150 -19.89 -3.21 11.28
CA PRO A 150 -21.05 -3.92 10.77
C PRO A 150 -20.99 -4.01 9.24
N TRP A 151 -20.22 -4.93 8.72
CA TRP A 151 -20.36 -5.35 7.32
C TRP A 151 -21.76 -5.90 7.03
N LYS A 152 -22.57 -6.14 8.10
CA LYS A 152 -23.92 -6.66 8.00
C LYS A 152 -25.01 -5.59 7.93
N GLU A 153 -24.74 -4.37 8.31
CA GLU A 153 -25.69 -3.28 8.13
C GLU A 153 -25.24 -2.41 6.98
N LYS A 154 -26.03 -2.42 5.91
CA LYS A 154 -25.87 -1.47 4.80
C LYS A 154 -25.82 -0.07 5.41
N PRO A 155 -24.69 0.65 5.33
CA PRO A 155 -24.66 2.01 5.82
C PRO A 155 -25.71 2.79 5.01
N SER A 156 -26.70 3.35 5.71
CA SER A 156 -27.73 4.21 5.12
C SER A 156 -27.14 5.41 4.36
N HIS A 157 -25.86 5.68 4.54
CA HIS A 157 -25.09 6.68 3.79
C HIS A 157 -24.82 6.31 2.33
N LEU A 158 -24.86 5.01 1.95
CA LEU A 158 -24.81 4.62 0.54
C LEU A 158 -26.12 4.93 -0.20
N ALA A 159 -27.22 5.11 0.51
CA ALA A 159 -28.46 5.59 -0.09
C ALA A 159 -28.34 7.05 -0.56
N SER A 160 -27.52 7.88 0.09
CA SER A 160 -27.21 9.26 -0.32
C SER A 160 -26.35 9.32 -1.59
N LEU A 161 -25.48 8.34 -1.84
CA LEU A 161 -24.65 8.31 -3.04
C LEU A 161 -25.46 7.96 -4.31
N LYS A 162 -26.63 7.33 -4.17
CA LYS A 162 -27.56 7.12 -5.32
C LYS A 162 -28.13 8.41 -5.86
N HIS A 163 -28.12 9.50 -5.10
CA HIS A 163 -28.55 10.82 -5.59
C HIS A 163 -27.50 11.53 -6.43
N PHE A 164 -26.22 11.14 -6.34
CA PHE A 164 -25.13 11.75 -7.12
C PHE A 164 -24.88 11.07 -8.48
N TYR A 165 -25.42 9.88 -8.70
CA TYR A 165 -25.40 9.22 -9.99
C TYR A 165 -26.83 9.02 -10.49
N PRO A 166 -27.40 9.98 -11.25
CA PRO A 166 -28.61 9.72 -11.99
C PRO A 166 -28.30 8.63 -13.01
N SER A 167 -29.00 7.52 -12.90
CA SER A 167 -28.91 6.37 -13.78
C SER A 167 -29.26 6.76 -15.22
N ASN A 168 -28.24 7.14 -16.00
CA ASN A 168 -28.35 7.28 -17.45
C ASN A 168 -28.31 5.94 -18.20
N LEU A 169 -28.60 4.84 -17.53
CA LEU A 169 -28.60 3.48 -18.10
C LEU A 169 -29.98 2.96 -18.48
N ALA A 170 -30.97 3.81 -18.54
CA ALA A 170 -32.34 3.43 -18.93
C ALA A 170 -32.81 4.19 -20.16
N ARG A 171 -31.99 4.26 -21.24
CA ARG A 171 -32.50 4.78 -22.52
C ARG A 171 -31.75 4.21 -23.73
N THR A 172 -31.83 2.90 -23.91
CA THR A 172 -31.64 2.28 -25.21
C THR A 172 -32.42 0.98 -25.26
N LYS A 173 -33.75 1.10 -25.32
CA LYS A 173 -34.63 0.09 -25.90
C LYS A 173 -35.95 0.78 -26.29
N ARG A 174 -35.99 1.21 -27.53
CA ARG A 174 -37.14 1.36 -28.45
C ARG A 174 -36.61 2.05 -29.71
N ASP A 175 -36.41 1.32 -30.65
CA ASP A 175 -37.04 1.07 -31.98
C ASP A 175 -36.05 0.26 -32.81
#